data_9e16c309cae17430bab6ba0b1314e37f
#
_entry.id   9e16c309cae17430bab6ba0b1314e37f
#
_cell.length_a   1.000
_cell.length_b   1.000
_cell.length_c   1.000
_cell.angle_alpha   90.00
_cell.angle_beta   90.00
_cell.angle_gamma   90.00
#
_symmetry.space_group_name_H-M   'P 1'
#
loop_
_entity.id
_entity.type
_entity.pdbx_description
1 polymer ?
#
loop_
_entity_poly.entity_id
_entity_poly.type
_entity_poly.pdbx_seq_one_letter_code
_entity_poly.pdbx_strand_id
1 'polypeptide(L)'
;KKMNSLGIFTGKDLRRFDQVDLLKHFGKSGKHYFEIVRSIQDNPVNPNRERKSVGAEKTFSNDLDSENFILEKLKQISEDLENRMKKNSNKGKTITVKIKYDDFTQETRSKTIDRYISKKEDFFPIIEQLIFNKNITKSVRLLGISITNLYKKDVLAIKDYNLQLKLDF
;
A
#
# COMPACT_ATOMS: atom_id res chain seq x y z
N LYS A 1 19.62 -7.21 8.86
CA LYS A 1 20.35 -7.49 10.12
C LYS A 1 20.34 -9.00 10.45
N LYS A 2 19.18 -9.67 10.61
CA LYS A 2 19.09 -11.09 11.01
C LYS A 2 19.76 -12.05 10.01
N MET A 3 19.66 -11.84 8.70
CA MET A 3 20.37 -12.66 7.71
C MET A 3 21.89 -12.55 7.88
N ASN A 4 22.39 -11.32 8.02
CA ASN A 4 23.84 -11.09 8.20
C ASN A 4 24.39 -11.76 9.47
N SER A 5 23.62 -11.79 10.59
CA SER A 5 24.04 -12.47 11.82
C SER A 5 24.11 -14.01 11.68
N LEU A 6 23.50 -14.56 10.63
CA LEU A 6 23.56 -15.99 10.27
C LEU A 6 24.59 -16.27 9.15
N GLY A 7 25.41 -15.28 8.77
CA GLY A 7 26.35 -15.40 7.66
C GLY A 7 25.70 -15.45 6.28
N ILE A 8 24.45 -14.99 6.17
CA ILE A 8 23.71 -14.97 4.91
C ILE A 8 23.80 -13.56 4.31
N PHE A 9 24.66 -13.39 3.31
CA PHE A 9 24.90 -12.13 2.60
C PHE A 9 24.35 -12.17 1.16
N THR A 10 24.25 -13.36 0.59
CA THR A 10 23.83 -13.59 -0.79
C THR A 10 22.78 -14.70 -0.89
N GLY A 11 22.10 -14.80 -2.04
CA GLY A 11 21.23 -15.94 -2.33
C GLY A 11 21.97 -17.30 -2.33
N LYS A 12 23.26 -17.30 -2.68
CA LYS A 12 24.11 -18.51 -2.61
C LYS A 12 24.28 -18.98 -1.16
N ASP A 13 24.48 -18.06 -0.23
CA ASP A 13 24.61 -18.40 1.20
C ASP A 13 23.27 -18.91 1.74
N LEU A 14 22.17 -18.24 1.40
CA LEU A 14 20.83 -18.64 1.79
C LEU A 14 20.46 -20.05 1.27
N ARG A 15 20.94 -20.43 0.08
CA ARG A 15 20.69 -21.75 -0.53
C ARG A 15 21.33 -22.90 0.23
N ARG A 16 22.38 -22.63 1.07
CA ARG A 16 23.03 -23.66 1.91
C ARG A 16 22.18 -24.09 3.09
N PHE A 17 21.22 -23.29 3.49
CA PHE A 17 20.30 -23.62 4.59
C PHE A 17 19.19 -24.54 4.12
N ASP A 18 18.81 -25.47 4.97
CA ASP A 18 17.65 -26.30 4.73
C ASP A 18 16.35 -25.56 5.09
N GLN A 19 15.20 -26.17 4.76
CA GLN A 19 13.90 -25.56 5.01
C GLN A 19 13.60 -25.47 6.51
N VAL A 20 14.03 -26.45 7.30
CA VAL A 20 13.78 -26.54 8.73
C VAL A 20 14.51 -25.41 9.45
N ASP A 21 15.77 -25.20 9.13
CA ASP A 21 16.59 -24.12 9.68
C ASP A 21 16.01 -22.75 9.35
N LEU A 22 15.61 -22.55 8.08
CA LEU A 22 15.00 -21.30 7.67
C LEU A 22 13.65 -21.06 8.35
N LEU A 23 12.82 -22.09 8.56
CA LEU A 23 11.57 -21.99 9.33
C LEU A 23 11.85 -21.63 10.80
N LYS A 24 12.88 -22.24 11.41
CA LYS A 24 13.27 -21.95 12.80
C LYS A 24 13.71 -20.49 12.97
N HIS A 25 14.47 -19.96 12.03
CA HIS A 25 15.01 -18.60 12.10
C HIS A 25 14.01 -17.53 11.65
N PHE A 26 13.18 -17.79 10.65
CA PHE A 26 12.36 -16.78 9.96
C PHE A 26 10.85 -17.09 9.98
N GLY A 27 10.41 -18.14 10.65
CA GLY A 27 9.00 -18.55 10.72
C GLY A 27 8.45 -18.80 9.31
N LYS A 28 7.23 -18.36 9.03
CA LYS A 28 6.56 -18.54 7.72
C LYS A 28 7.40 -18.02 6.53
N SER A 29 8.17 -16.97 6.74
CA SER A 29 9.05 -16.42 5.69
C SER A 29 10.20 -17.37 5.34
N GLY A 30 10.59 -18.27 6.25
CA GLY A 30 11.64 -19.26 6.02
C GLY A 30 11.31 -20.22 4.86
N LYS A 31 10.07 -20.68 4.78
CA LYS A 31 9.58 -21.48 3.65
C LYS A 31 9.74 -20.71 2.33
N HIS A 32 9.26 -19.47 2.31
CA HIS A 32 9.36 -18.63 1.12
C HIS A 32 10.83 -18.39 0.71
N TYR A 33 11.73 -18.13 1.66
CA TYR A 33 13.15 -17.97 1.37
C TYR A 33 13.79 -19.23 0.81
N PHE A 34 13.43 -20.40 1.34
CA PHE A 34 13.90 -21.70 0.82
C PHE A 34 13.46 -21.93 -0.63
N GLU A 35 12.19 -21.63 -0.94
CA GLU A 35 11.61 -21.83 -2.25
C GLU A 35 12.19 -20.85 -3.28
N ILE A 36 12.25 -19.55 -2.95
CA ILE A 36 12.66 -18.51 -3.90
C ILE A 36 14.14 -18.65 -4.34
N VAL A 37 15.04 -19.04 -3.44
CA VAL A 37 16.46 -19.22 -3.81
C VAL A 37 16.71 -20.48 -4.64
N ARG A 38 15.71 -21.36 -4.73
CA ARG A 38 15.72 -22.59 -5.56
C ARG A 38 14.87 -22.43 -6.81
N SER A 39 14.35 -21.21 -7.06
CA SER A 39 13.44 -20.91 -8.17
C SER A 39 12.17 -21.76 -8.15
N ILE A 40 11.73 -22.16 -6.96
CA ILE A 40 10.46 -22.87 -6.77
C ILE A 40 9.39 -21.81 -6.58
N GLN A 41 8.47 -21.71 -7.56
CA GLN A 41 7.37 -20.75 -7.52
C GLN A 41 6.13 -21.33 -8.18
N ASP A 42 5.22 -21.83 -7.38
CA ASP A 42 3.96 -22.44 -7.83
C ASP A 42 2.76 -21.48 -7.68
N ASN A 43 2.99 -20.21 -7.37
CA ASN A 43 1.92 -19.24 -7.21
C ASN A 43 1.34 -18.86 -8.57
N PRO A 44 0.06 -19.15 -8.85
CA PRO A 44 -0.58 -18.76 -10.10
C PRO A 44 -0.67 -17.22 -10.19
N VAL A 45 -0.60 -16.71 -11.42
CA VAL A 45 -0.89 -15.30 -11.67
C VAL A 45 -2.37 -15.05 -11.40
N ASN A 46 -2.67 -14.13 -10.48
CA ASN A 46 -4.04 -13.71 -10.20
C ASN A 46 -4.30 -12.32 -10.79
N PRO A 47 -4.87 -12.22 -12.00
CA PRO A 47 -5.15 -10.95 -12.65
C PRO A 47 -6.29 -10.17 -11.98
N ASN A 48 -7.18 -10.86 -11.26
CA ASN A 48 -8.38 -10.28 -10.64
C ASN A 48 -8.18 -10.01 -9.14
N ARG A 49 -6.96 -9.65 -8.73
CA ARG A 49 -6.69 -9.35 -7.32
C ARG A 49 -7.51 -8.15 -6.84
N GLU A 50 -8.27 -8.36 -5.77
CA GLU A 50 -9.02 -7.28 -5.11
C GLU A 50 -8.05 -6.18 -4.61
N ARG A 51 -8.34 -4.95 -4.99
CA ARG A 51 -7.57 -3.78 -4.54
C ARG A 51 -7.85 -3.49 -3.07
N LYS A 52 -6.79 -3.34 -2.28
CA LYS A 52 -6.88 -3.06 -0.83
C LYS A 52 -6.69 -1.58 -0.50
N SER A 53 -6.08 -0.82 -1.40
CA SER A 53 -5.79 0.61 -1.23
C SER A 53 -5.78 1.34 -2.56
N VAL A 54 -6.02 2.64 -2.51
CA VAL A 54 -5.75 3.59 -3.60
C VAL A 54 -4.85 4.67 -3.04
N GLY A 55 -3.79 5.03 -3.75
CA GLY A 55 -2.85 6.05 -3.30
C GLY A 55 -2.27 6.84 -4.46
N ALA A 56 -1.76 8.02 -4.12
CA ALA A 56 -0.95 8.87 -4.97
C ALA A 56 0.26 9.37 -4.16
N GLU A 57 1.43 9.40 -4.75
CA GLU A 57 2.63 9.94 -4.12
C GLU A 57 3.50 10.66 -5.15
N LYS A 58 4.30 11.62 -4.67
CA LYS A 58 5.22 12.39 -5.50
C LYS A 58 6.53 12.60 -4.75
N THR A 59 7.63 12.27 -5.43
CA THR A 59 8.98 12.64 -5.02
C THR A 59 9.31 13.99 -5.66
N PHE A 60 9.95 14.87 -4.92
CA PHE A 60 10.31 16.21 -5.39
C PHE A 60 11.78 16.24 -5.80
N SER A 61 12.10 17.01 -6.86
CA SER A 61 13.47 17.23 -7.30
C SER A 61 14.25 18.10 -6.30
N ASN A 62 13.57 19.07 -5.70
CA ASN A 62 14.07 19.88 -4.60
C ASN A 62 13.22 19.57 -3.36
N ASP A 63 13.86 19.30 -2.23
CA ASP A 63 13.17 18.98 -0.98
C ASP A 63 12.37 20.20 -0.49
N LEU A 64 11.22 19.96 0.12
CA LEU A 64 10.32 21.02 0.58
C LEU A 64 10.63 21.37 2.05
N ASP A 65 10.90 22.62 2.32
CA ASP A 65 11.23 23.18 3.65
C ASP A 65 10.19 24.18 4.19
N SER A 66 9.16 24.48 3.38
CA SER A 66 8.09 25.39 3.77
C SER A 66 6.75 24.66 3.88
N GLU A 67 6.01 24.95 4.96
CA GLU A 67 4.65 24.41 5.16
C GLU A 67 3.71 24.79 4.01
N ASN A 68 3.85 25.99 3.46
CA ASN A 68 3.05 26.45 2.32
C ASN A 68 3.29 25.58 1.07
N PHE A 69 4.55 25.26 0.78
CA PHE A 69 4.88 24.37 -0.34
C PHE A 69 4.40 22.93 -0.10
N ILE A 70 4.54 22.43 1.13
CA ILE A 70 4.01 21.13 1.53
C ILE A 70 2.50 21.09 1.30
N LEU A 71 1.77 22.10 1.73
CA LEU A 71 0.31 22.19 1.58
C LEU A 71 -0.10 22.25 0.11
N GLU A 72 0.60 23.05 -0.71
CA GLU A 72 0.36 23.14 -2.16
C GLU A 72 0.54 21.77 -2.83
N LYS A 73 1.63 21.06 -2.51
CA LYS A 73 1.88 19.72 -3.08
C LYS A 73 0.87 18.67 -2.60
N LEU A 74 0.43 18.75 -1.34
CA LEU A 74 -0.65 17.88 -0.84
C LEU A 74 -1.98 18.12 -1.57
N LYS A 75 -2.31 19.37 -1.94
CA LYS A 75 -3.50 19.68 -2.75
C LYS A 75 -3.43 18.99 -4.12
N GLN A 76 -2.27 19.08 -4.79
CA GLN A 76 -2.05 18.44 -6.10
C GLN A 76 -2.15 16.90 -5.99
N ILE A 77 -1.49 16.29 -4.99
CA ILE A 77 -1.53 14.84 -4.77
C ILE A 77 -2.96 14.38 -4.41
N SER A 78 -3.73 15.22 -3.70
CA SER A 78 -5.13 14.94 -3.35
C SER A 78 -6.04 14.93 -4.58
N GLU A 79 -5.80 15.80 -5.56
CA GLU A 79 -6.51 15.81 -6.84
C GLU A 79 -6.22 14.52 -7.63
N ASP A 80 -4.95 14.13 -7.71
CA ASP A 80 -4.54 12.88 -8.34
C ASP A 80 -5.20 11.66 -7.68
N LEU A 81 -5.25 11.66 -6.35
CA LEU A 81 -5.90 10.60 -5.59
C LEU A 81 -7.40 10.55 -5.86
N GLU A 82 -8.09 11.69 -5.85
CA GLU A 82 -9.51 11.76 -6.14
C GLU A 82 -9.81 11.22 -7.55
N ASN A 83 -9.03 11.61 -8.56
CA ASN A 83 -9.17 11.12 -9.92
C ASN A 83 -9.02 9.59 -10.00
N ARG A 84 -8.04 9.02 -9.28
CA ARG A 84 -7.85 7.56 -9.17
C ARG A 84 -9.02 6.88 -8.47
N MET A 85 -9.58 7.50 -7.43
CA MET A 85 -10.76 7.00 -6.71
C MET A 85 -12.00 6.99 -7.60
N LYS A 86 -12.26 8.09 -8.33
CA LYS A 86 -13.35 8.23 -9.28
C LYS A 86 -13.28 7.19 -10.40
N LYS A 87 -12.11 7.03 -11.03
CA LYS A 87 -11.90 6.09 -12.15
C LYS A 87 -12.33 4.66 -11.82
N ASN A 88 -12.18 4.23 -10.58
CA ASN A 88 -12.47 2.86 -10.16
C ASN A 88 -13.69 2.77 -9.23
N SER A 89 -14.44 3.86 -9.06
CA SER A 89 -15.58 3.96 -8.12
C SER A 89 -15.23 3.49 -6.70
N ASN A 90 -13.99 3.73 -6.27
CA ASN A 90 -13.54 3.35 -4.94
C ASN A 90 -13.96 4.38 -3.89
N LYS A 91 -14.27 3.89 -2.70
CA LYS A 91 -14.48 4.67 -1.48
C LYS A 91 -13.77 3.96 -0.34
N GLY A 92 -13.26 4.68 0.65
CA GLY A 92 -12.57 4.06 1.79
C GLY A 92 -12.74 4.85 3.07
N LYS A 93 -12.25 4.29 4.18
CA LYS A 93 -12.44 4.84 5.53
C LYS A 93 -11.16 5.31 6.21
N THR A 94 -10.00 4.79 5.81
CA THR A 94 -8.72 5.11 6.46
C THR A 94 -7.85 5.91 5.53
N ILE A 95 -7.54 7.13 5.96
CA ILE A 95 -6.65 8.07 5.26
C ILE A 95 -5.26 7.92 5.89
N THR A 96 -4.23 7.77 5.07
CA THR A 96 -2.83 7.72 5.51
C THR A 96 -2.01 8.72 4.72
N VAL A 97 -1.25 9.53 5.43
CA VAL A 97 -0.24 10.43 4.87
C VAL A 97 1.13 9.80 5.10
N LYS A 98 1.93 9.73 4.05
CA LYS A 98 3.33 9.30 4.06
C LYS A 98 4.22 10.51 3.84
N ILE A 99 5.20 10.69 4.70
CA ILE A 99 6.23 11.72 4.61
C ILE A 99 7.57 11.01 4.54
N LYS A 100 8.38 11.32 3.55
CA LYS A 100 9.77 10.89 3.49
C LYS A 100 10.65 12.12 3.48
N TYR A 101 11.62 12.14 4.37
CA TYR A 101 12.53 13.27 4.58
C TYR A 101 13.78 13.19 3.70
N ASP A 102 14.57 14.25 3.67
CA ASP A 102 15.86 14.39 2.98
C ASP A 102 16.88 13.30 3.37
N ASP A 103 16.90 12.91 4.66
CA ASP A 103 17.72 11.82 5.19
C ASP A 103 17.16 10.41 4.91
N PHE A 104 16.17 10.31 4.05
CA PHE A 104 15.46 9.06 3.70
C PHE A 104 14.68 8.39 4.84
N THR A 105 14.63 8.96 6.03
CA THR A 105 13.71 8.51 7.07
C THR A 105 12.26 8.72 6.63
N GLN A 106 11.36 7.84 7.07
CA GLN A 106 9.97 7.87 6.66
C GLN A 106 9.05 7.84 7.87
N GLU A 107 8.01 8.66 7.83
CA GLU A 107 6.93 8.68 8.79
C GLU A 107 5.59 8.46 8.08
N THR A 108 4.66 7.78 8.74
CA THR A 108 3.28 7.64 8.29
C THR A 108 2.33 8.03 9.40
N ARG A 109 1.29 8.79 9.05
CA ARG A 109 0.24 9.22 9.98
C ARG A 109 -1.10 8.84 9.38
N SER A 110 -1.99 8.23 10.16
CA SER A 110 -3.26 7.74 9.64
C SER A 110 -4.44 8.08 10.57
N LYS A 111 -5.63 8.21 9.97
CA LYS A 111 -6.89 8.39 10.66
C LYS A 111 -7.98 7.56 9.98
N THR A 112 -8.70 6.80 10.76
CA THR A 112 -9.88 6.06 10.32
C THR A 112 -11.11 6.84 10.74
N ILE A 113 -12.11 6.92 9.85
CA ILE A 113 -13.41 7.55 10.07
C ILE A 113 -14.53 6.55 9.82
N ASP A 114 -15.72 6.79 10.35
CA ASP A 114 -16.82 5.84 10.30
C ASP A 114 -17.56 5.82 8.95
N ARG A 115 -17.39 6.86 8.12
CA ARG A 115 -18.01 6.95 6.80
C ARG A 115 -17.03 6.65 5.66
N TYR A 116 -17.55 6.16 4.54
CA TYR A 116 -16.78 6.01 3.30
C TYR A 116 -16.66 7.34 2.57
N ILE A 117 -15.43 7.69 2.20
CA ILE A 117 -15.11 8.92 1.47
C ILE A 117 -14.38 8.61 0.17
N SER A 118 -14.53 9.51 -0.82
CA SER A 118 -13.84 9.44 -2.11
C SER A 118 -13.51 10.81 -2.69
N LYS A 119 -14.12 11.88 -2.18
CA LYS A 119 -13.96 13.25 -2.67
C LYS A 119 -12.87 13.97 -1.91
N LYS A 120 -12.12 14.83 -2.60
CA LYS A 120 -11.07 15.66 -2.01
C LYS A 120 -11.58 16.50 -0.84
N GLU A 121 -12.78 17.08 -0.97
CA GLU A 121 -13.39 17.91 0.07
C GLU A 121 -13.58 17.17 1.40
N ASP A 122 -13.80 15.84 1.34
CA ASP A 122 -13.99 15.01 2.53
C ASP A 122 -12.67 14.64 3.22
N PHE A 123 -11.62 14.34 2.46
CA PHE A 123 -10.39 13.81 3.04
C PHE A 123 -9.27 14.85 3.19
N PHE A 124 -9.29 15.95 2.46
CA PHE A 124 -8.22 16.94 2.51
C PHE A 124 -8.10 17.63 3.89
N PRO A 125 -9.20 18.04 4.58
CA PRO A 125 -9.09 18.57 5.94
C PRO A 125 -8.47 17.57 6.94
N ILE A 126 -8.68 16.27 6.72
CA ILE A 126 -8.07 15.22 7.55
C ILE A 126 -6.56 15.12 7.27
N ILE A 127 -6.15 15.27 6.01
CA ILE A 127 -4.75 15.29 5.61
C ILE A 127 -4.01 16.48 6.27
N GLU A 128 -4.63 17.66 6.24
CA GLU A 128 -4.06 18.85 6.90
C GLU A 128 -3.87 18.61 8.40
N GLN A 129 -4.86 18.06 9.09
CA GLN A 129 -4.72 17.68 10.49
C GLN A 129 -3.58 16.69 10.71
N LEU A 130 -3.46 15.65 9.87
CA LEU A 130 -2.45 14.63 10.02
C LEU A 130 -1.03 15.18 9.77
N ILE A 131 -0.87 16.12 8.83
CA ILE A 131 0.44 16.66 8.48
C ILE A 131 0.93 17.64 9.55
N PHE A 132 0.04 18.51 10.03
CA PHE A 132 0.40 19.60 10.97
C PHE A 132 0.18 19.25 12.46
N ASN A 133 -0.33 18.06 12.78
CA ASN A 133 -0.48 17.59 14.17
C ASN A 133 0.88 17.44 14.91
N LYS A 134 1.97 17.36 14.18
CA LYS A 134 3.34 17.29 14.67
C LYS A 134 4.22 18.09 13.73
N ASN A 135 5.03 18.99 14.30
CA ASN A 135 5.92 19.84 13.51
C ASN A 135 6.83 19.01 12.59
N ILE A 136 6.94 19.45 11.36
CA ILE A 136 7.89 18.94 10.38
C ILE A 136 9.19 19.70 10.59
N THR A 137 10.24 19.02 11.07
CA THR A 137 11.52 19.63 11.42
C THR A 137 12.62 19.41 10.40
N LYS A 138 12.33 18.61 9.35
CA LYS A 138 13.27 18.27 8.28
C LYS A 138 12.64 18.58 6.93
N SER A 139 13.49 18.80 5.93
CA SER A 139 13.02 18.98 4.55
C SER A 139 12.35 17.72 4.02
N VAL A 140 11.28 17.89 3.27
CA VAL A 140 10.42 16.79 2.79
C VAL A 140 10.74 16.45 1.34
N ARG A 141 11.25 15.25 1.13
CA ARG A 141 11.62 14.70 -0.18
C ARG A 141 10.44 14.07 -0.93
N LEU A 142 9.51 13.44 -0.21
CA LEU A 142 8.35 12.76 -0.82
C LEU A 142 7.13 12.94 0.08
N LEU A 143 6.00 13.19 -0.56
CA LEU A 143 4.69 13.13 0.06
C LEU A 143 3.82 12.08 -0.65
N GLY A 144 3.07 11.34 0.14
CA GLY A 144 2.12 10.35 -0.36
C GLY A 144 0.82 10.37 0.45
N ILE A 145 -0.28 10.11 -0.23
CA ILE A 145 -1.60 9.97 0.39
C ILE A 145 -2.19 8.65 -0.08
N SER A 146 -2.76 7.89 0.83
CA SER A 146 -3.47 6.67 0.48
C SER A 146 -4.76 6.51 1.27
N ILE A 147 -5.75 5.89 0.64
CA ILE A 147 -7.02 5.51 1.26
C ILE A 147 -7.11 4.00 1.26
N THR A 148 -7.35 3.43 2.44
CA THR A 148 -7.51 2.00 2.69
C THR A 148 -8.87 1.71 3.32
N ASN A 149 -9.14 0.45 3.70
CA ASN A 149 -10.46 0.01 4.13
C ASN A 149 -11.51 0.38 3.09
N LEU A 150 -11.22 -0.05 1.85
CA LEU A 150 -12.08 0.25 0.71
C LEU A 150 -13.42 -0.45 0.85
N TYR A 151 -14.47 0.23 0.39
CA TYR A 151 -15.81 -0.34 0.29
C TYR A 151 -15.77 -1.56 -0.63
N LYS A 152 -16.13 -2.69 -0.09
CA LYS A 152 -16.35 -3.90 -0.88
C LYS A 152 -17.77 -3.84 -1.39
N LYS A 153 -17.92 -3.82 -2.72
CA LYS A 153 -19.22 -4.15 -3.30
C LYS A 153 -19.49 -5.60 -2.89
N ASP A 154 -20.52 -5.83 -2.09
CA ASP A 154 -20.98 -7.17 -1.82
C ASP A 154 -21.24 -7.84 -3.17
N VAL A 155 -20.40 -8.81 -3.50
CA VAL A 155 -20.59 -9.70 -4.67
C VAL A 155 -21.71 -10.71 -4.35
N LEU A 156 -22.62 -10.33 -3.47
CA LEU A 156 -23.78 -11.14 -3.06
C LEU A 156 -25.00 -10.78 -3.89
N ALA A 157 -24.92 -10.78 -5.20
CA ALA A 157 -26.14 -10.82 -6.02
C ALA A 157 -25.87 -10.93 -7.52
N ILE A 158 -24.95 -11.76 -7.95
CA ILE A 158 -25.10 -12.43 -9.25
C ILE A 158 -24.46 -13.81 -9.07
N LYS A 159 -25.13 -14.72 -8.37
CA LYS A 159 -25.12 -16.10 -8.81
C LYS A 159 -25.85 -16.05 -10.15
N ASP A 160 -25.09 -15.94 -11.21
CA ASP A 160 -25.59 -16.30 -12.52
C ASP A 160 -26.14 -17.72 -12.39
N TYR A 161 -27.45 -17.81 -12.27
CA TYR A 161 -28.14 -19.00 -12.66
C TYR A 161 -27.91 -19.10 -14.15
N ASN A 162 -26.80 -19.70 -14.56
CA ASN A 162 -26.67 -20.32 -15.87
C ASN A 162 -27.69 -21.45 -15.89
N LEU A 163 -28.96 -21.10 -16.08
CA LEU A 163 -30.00 -21.99 -16.54
C LEU A 163 -29.64 -22.35 -17.97
N GLN A 164 -28.72 -23.30 -18.09
CA GLN A 164 -28.52 -24.01 -19.34
C GLN A 164 -29.78 -24.80 -19.57
N LEU A 165 -30.69 -24.25 -20.39
CA LEU A 165 -31.85 -24.97 -20.88
C LEU A 165 -31.32 -26.19 -21.62
N LYS A 166 -31.52 -27.39 -21.04
CA LYS A 166 -31.38 -28.66 -21.79
C LYS A 166 -32.54 -28.69 -22.79
N LEU A 167 -32.19 -28.60 -24.05
CA LEU A 167 -33.10 -28.97 -25.12
C LEU A 167 -33.08 -30.51 -25.17
N ASP A 168 -34.14 -31.15 -24.70
CA ASP A 168 -34.40 -32.56 -24.93
C ASP A 168 -34.92 -32.69 -26.38
N PHE A 169 -34.16 -33.42 -27.22
CA PHE A 169 -34.53 -33.84 -28.55
C PHE A 169 -35.04 -35.25 -28.48
#